data_1008b9f37ec4ca178c6ce4fc71ba1cc6
#
_entry.id   1008b9f37ec4ca178c6ce4fc71ba1cc6
#
_cell.length_a   1.000
_cell.length_b   1.000
_cell.length_c   1.000
_cell.angle_alpha   90.00
_cell.angle_beta   90.00
_cell.angle_gamma   90.00
#
_symmetry.space_group_name_H-M   'P 1'
#
loop_
_entity.id
_entity.type
_entity.pdbx_description
1 polymer ?
#
loop_
_entity_poly.entity_id
_entity_poly.type
_entity_poly.pdbx_seq_one_letter_code
_entity_poly.pdbx_strand_id
1 'polypeptide(L)'
;MARILIVDDSPSQLMSIRRIVEKLGHDALTAEDGAAGVEAAKREIPDLVLMDVVMPNLNGFQATRSISREPTTRHIPVILVTTKDQDTDRVWGMRQGAKAYLTKPVNEGALIKLVKELLPA
;
A
#
# COMPACT_ATOMS: atom_id res chain seq x y z
N MET A 1 13.53 -9.86 7.49
CA MET A 1 13.04 -9.64 6.13
C MET A 1 11.53 -9.74 6.11
N ALA A 2 10.89 -8.75 5.53
CA ALA A 2 9.43 -8.71 5.46
C ALA A 2 8.96 -8.95 4.02
N ARG A 3 7.67 -9.25 3.87
CA ARG A 3 7.00 -9.38 2.58
C ARG A 3 6.07 -8.18 2.44
N ILE A 4 6.27 -7.37 1.42
CA ILE A 4 5.53 -6.12 1.20
C ILE A 4 4.78 -6.21 -0.13
N LEU A 5 3.47 -6.04 -0.08
CA LEU A 5 2.62 -6.02 -1.27
C LEU A 5 2.51 -4.59 -1.79
N ILE A 6 2.80 -4.41 -3.07
CA ILE A 6 2.70 -3.12 -3.75
C ILE A 6 1.58 -3.21 -4.78
N VAL A 7 0.58 -2.34 -4.67
CA VAL A 7 -0.58 -2.31 -5.57
C VAL A 7 -0.62 -0.99 -6.30
N ASP A 8 -0.41 -1.03 -7.61
CA ASP A 8 -0.40 0.15 -8.48
C ASP A 8 -0.66 -0.29 -9.92
N ASP A 9 -1.51 0.42 -10.64
CA ASP A 9 -1.83 0.10 -12.03
C ASP A 9 -0.81 0.65 -13.03
N SER A 10 0.12 1.47 -12.57
CA SER A 10 1.21 2.00 -13.40
C SER A 10 2.46 1.13 -13.28
N PRO A 11 2.90 0.44 -14.34
CA PRO A 11 4.10 -0.41 -14.27
C PRO A 11 5.36 0.35 -13.84
N SER A 12 5.54 1.58 -14.29
CA SER A 12 6.71 2.38 -13.94
C SER A 12 6.71 2.80 -12.46
N GLN A 13 5.56 3.17 -11.91
CA GLN A 13 5.40 3.52 -10.51
C GLN A 13 5.64 2.30 -9.62
N LEU A 14 5.05 1.18 -10.01
CA LEU A 14 5.21 -0.08 -9.30
C LEU A 14 6.68 -0.49 -9.24
N MET A 15 7.39 -0.38 -10.36
CA MET A 15 8.81 -0.69 -10.43
C MET A 15 9.65 0.22 -9.53
N SER A 16 9.35 1.53 -9.50
CA SER A 16 10.07 2.49 -8.66
C SER A 16 9.95 2.14 -7.18
N ILE A 17 8.74 1.83 -6.73
CA ILE A 17 8.48 1.48 -5.33
C ILE A 17 9.10 0.12 -5.00
N ARG A 18 9.00 -0.83 -5.92
CA ARG A 18 9.60 -2.16 -5.76
C ARG A 18 11.12 -2.07 -5.51
N ARG A 19 11.81 -1.21 -6.26
CA ARG A 19 13.25 -1.00 -6.08
C ARG A 19 13.58 -0.52 -4.68
N ILE A 20 12.78 0.40 -4.14
CA ILE A 20 12.99 0.91 -2.78
C ILE A 20 12.81 -0.22 -1.76
N VAL A 21 11.74 -0.99 -1.90
CA VAL A 21 11.43 -2.12 -1.01
C VAL A 21 12.55 -3.17 -1.03
N GLU A 22 12.98 -3.56 -2.23
CA GLU A 22 14.03 -4.57 -2.39
C GLU A 22 15.38 -4.08 -1.88
N LYS A 23 15.68 -2.80 -2.07
CA LYS A 23 16.91 -2.16 -1.56
C LYS A 23 16.97 -2.20 -0.03
N LEU A 24 15.81 -2.20 0.65
CA LEU A 24 15.72 -2.34 2.09
C LEU A 24 15.88 -3.79 2.57
N GLY A 25 15.99 -4.75 1.65
CA GLY A 25 16.15 -6.17 1.98
C GLY A 25 14.85 -6.92 2.15
N HIS A 26 13.72 -6.35 1.73
CA HIS A 26 12.41 -7.00 1.83
C HIS A 26 11.99 -7.61 0.49
N ASP A 27 11.12 -8.61 0.55
CA ASP A 27 10.52 -9.19 -0.63
C ASP A 27 9.34 -8.32 -1.09
N ALA A 28 9.28 -8.04 -2.39
CA ALA A 28 8.18 -7.30 -2.99
C ALA A 28 7.22 -8.25 -3.70
N LEU A 29 5.94 -8.17 -3.33
CA LEU A 29 4.83 -8.79 -4.04
C LEU A 29 4.13 -7.66 -4.79
N THR A 30 3.57 -7.93 -5.95
CA THR A 30 2.94 -6.88 -6.77
C THR A 30 1.54 -7.28 -7.22
N ALA A 31 0.68 -6.27 -7.36
CA ALA A 31 -0.64 -6.40 -7.96
C ALA A 31 -0.93 -5.14 -8.76
N GLU A 32 -1.66 -5.26 -9.87
CA GLU A 32 -1.83 -4.17 -10.82
C GLU A 32 -3.18 -3.47 -10.72
N ASP A 33 -4.07 -3.91 -9.85
CA ASP A 33 -5.34 -3.25 -9.59
C ASP A 33 -5.84 -3.56 -8.18
N GLY A 34 -6.91 -2.85 -7.77
CA GLY A 34 -7.44 -2.97 -6.42
C GLY A 34 -7.96 -4.36 -6.08
N ALA A 35 -8.67 -4.98 -7.01
CA ALA A 35 -9.22 -6.32 -6.80
C ALA A 35 -8.11 -7.35 -6.66
N ALA A 36 -7.11 -7.30 -7.55
CA ALA A 36 -5.93 -8.17 -7.47
C ALA A 36 -5.16 -7.94 -6.18
N GLY A 37 -5.09 -6.69 -5.72
CA GLY A 37 -4.44 -6.32 -4.46
C GLY A 37 -5.12 -6.95 -3.25
N VAL A 38 -6.45 -6.88 -3.19
CA VAL A 38 -7.23 -7.49 -2.11
C VAL A 38 -7.03 -9.02 -2.10
N GLU A 39 -7.11 -9.65 -3.27
CA GLU A 39 -6.91 -11.10 -3.41
C GLU A 39 -5.50 -11.51 -3.00
N ALA A 40 -4.49 -10.75 -3.42
CA ALA A 40 -3.11 -11.02 -3.04
C ALA A 40 -2.91 -10.89 -1.53
N ALA A 41 -3.51 -9.88 -0.90
CA ALA A 41 -3.43 -9.70 0.55
C ALA A 41 -4.03 -10.89 1.30
N LYS A 42 -5.16 -11.40 0.83
CA LYS A 42 -5.82 -12.57 1.43
C LYS A 42 -5.01 -13.86 1.25
N ARG A 43 -4.42 -14.04 0.09
CA ARG A 43 -3.65 -15.24 -0.26
C ARG A 43 -2.28 -15.26 0.42
N GLU A 44 -1.58 -14.14 0.36
CA GLU A 44 -0.17 -14.06 0.77
C GLU A 44 0.03 -13.57 2.21
N ILE A 45 -0.96 -12.90 2.80
CA ILE A 45 -0.88 -12.30 4.13
C ILE A 45 0.45 -11.56 4.30
N PRO A 46 0.70 -10.49 3.51
CA PRO A 46 1.94 -9.74 3.61
C PRO A 46 2.06 -8.99 4.93
N ASP A 47 3.24 -8.52 5.24
CA ASP A 47 3.50 -7.75 6.47
C ASP A 47 3.09 -6.28 6.34
N LEU A 48 3.00 -5.77 5.11
CA LEU A 48 2.67 -4.38 4.81
C LEU A 48 2.11 -4.28 3.40
N VAL A 49 1.20 -3.36 3.18
CA VAL A 49 0.65 -3.05 1.84
C VAL A 49 0.91 -1.59 1.50
N LEU A 50 1.47 -1.35 0.32
CA LEU A 50 1.60 -0.03 -0.29
C LEU A 50 0.56 0.05 -1.40
N MET A 51 -0.42 0.93 -1.26
CA MET A 51 -1.63 0.94 -2.10
C MET A 51 -1.82 2.28 -2.80
N ASP A 52 -1.85 2.27 -4.13
CA ASP A 52 -2.28 3.44 -4.89
C ASP A 52 -3.80 3.61 -4.76
N VAL A 53 -4.28 4.84 -4.89
CA VAL A 53 -5.71 5.14 -4.83
C VAL A 53 -6.35 5.14 -6.21
N VAL A 54 -5.71 5.78 -7.19
CA VAL A 54 -6.29 5.98 -8.52
C VAL A 54 -6.07 4.76 -9.39
N MET A 55 -7.04 3.87 -9.41
CA MET A 55 -7.02 2.62 -10.20
C MET A 55 -8.41 2.36 -10.75
N PRO A 56 -8.51 1.69 -11.91
CA PRO A 56 -9.82 1.36 -12.48
C PRO A 56 -10.58 0.34 -11.62
N ASN A 57 -11.89 0.40 -11.71
CA ASN A 57 -12.85 -0.50 -11.04
C ASN A 57 -12.82 -0.33 -9.52
N LEU A 58 -11.99 -1.08 -8.82
CA LEU A 58 -11.84 -0.97 -7.36
C LEU A 58 -10.66 -0.05 -7.04
N ASN A 59 -10.94 1.15 -6.52
CA ASN A 59 -9.89 2.10 -6.17
C ASN A 59 -9.20 1.71 -4.85
N GLY A 60 -8.09 2.41 -4.52
CA GLY A 60 -7.30 2.09 -3.34
C GLY A 60 -8.01 2.34 -2.02
N PHE A 61 -8.96 3.27 -1.96
CA PHE A 61 -9.77 3.49 -0.76
C PHE A 61 -10.66 2.26 -0.50
N GLN A 62 -11.31 1.77 -1.53
CA GLN A 62 -12.18 0.58 -1.45
C GLN A 62 -11.36 -0.67 -1.10
N ALA A 63 -10.19 -0.83 -1.73
CA ALA A 63 -9.30 -1.96 -1.46
C ALA A 63 -8.79 -1.92 -0.02
N THR A 64 -8.39 -0.75 0.47
CA THR A 64 -7.95 -0.57 1.86
C THR A 64 -9.06 -0.95 2.84
N ARG A 65 -10.28 -0.51 2.57
CA ARG A 65 -11.44 -0.87 3.41
C ARG A 65 -11.64 -2.37 3.46
N SER A 66 -11.57 -3.05 2.31
CA SER A 66 -11.71 -4.51 2.25
C SER A 66 -10.66 -5.21 3.09
N ILE A 67 -9.39 -4.81 2.94
CA ILE A 67 -8.28 -5.39 3.69
C ILE A 67 -8.44 -5.14 5.19
N SER A 68 -8.82 -3.93 5.58
CA SER A 68 -8.93 -3.51 6.98
C SER A 68 -10.13 -4.12 7.71
N ARG A 69 -11.13 -4.60 6.99
CA ARG A 69 -12.34 -5.21 7.58
C ARG A 69 -12.36 -6.72 7.56
N GLU A 70 -11.56 -7.34 6.69
CA GLU A 70 -11.48 -8.79 6.61
C GLU A 70 -10.74 -9.36 7.84
N PRO A 71 -11.32 -10.30 8.57
CA PRO A 71 -10.67 -10.84 9.77
C PRO A 71 -9.26 -11.37 9.56
N THR A 72 -8.96 -11.93 8.37
CA THR A 72 -7.65 -12.50 8.08
C THR A 72 -6.60 -11.47 7.70
N THR A 73 -7.01 -10.27 7.27
CA THR A 73 -6.09 -9.24 6.77
C THR A 73 -6.13 -7.92 7.54
N ARG A 74 -7.08 -7.76 8.47
CA ARG A 74 -7.26 -6.48 9.18
C ARG A 74 -6.05 -6.02 9.98
N HIS A 75 -5.17 -6.93 10.34
CA HIS A 75 -3.94 -6.61 11.09
C HIS A 75 -2.83 -6.04 10.21
N ILE A 76 -2.97 -6.15 8.88
CA ILE A 76 -1.93 -5.72 7.95
C ILE A 76 -1.99 -4.20 7.79
N PRO A 77 -0.91 -3.47 8.10
CA PRO A 77 -0.89 -2.02 7.89
C PRO A 77 -0.88 -1.68 6.40
N VAL A 78 -1.66 -0.66 6.04
CA VAL A 78 -1.74 -0.16 4.66
C VAL A 78 -1.23 1.27 4.64
N ILE A 79 -0.29 1.56 3.75
CA ILE A 79 0.15 2.92 3.43
C ILE A 79 -0.43 3.26 2.07
N LEU A 80 -1.20 4.34 1.99
CA LEU A 80 -1.68 4.85 0.70
C LEU A 80 -0.59 5.71 0.06
N VAL A 81 -0.30 5.47 -1.21
CA VAL A 81 0.74 6.16 -1.98
C VAL A 81 0.12 6.63 -3.29
N THR A 82 -0.19 7.93 -3.41
CA THR A 82 -1.06 8.39 -4.48
C THR A 82 -0.77 9.83 -4.89
N THR A 83 -1.25 10.22 -6.08
CA THR A 83 -1.22 11.60 -6.55
C THR A 83 -2.30 12.49 -5.93
N LYS A 84 -3.30 11.90 -5.26
CA LYS A 84 -4.36 12.66 -4.58
C LYS A 84 -3.79 13.32 -3.33
N ASP A 85 -3.74 14.65 -3.31
CA ASP A 85 -2.99 15.40 -2.29
C ASP A 85 -3.83 16.34 -1.42
N GLN A 86 -5.15 16.30 -1.55
CA GLN A 86 -6.04 17.14 -0.74
C GLN A 86 -6.20 16.58 0.68
N ASP A 87 -6.42 17.45 1.63
CA ASP A 87 -6.65 17.07 3.02
C ASP A 87 -7.85 16.11 3.17
N THR A 88 -8.89 16.34 2.37
CA THR A 88 -10.07 15.45 2.35
C THR A 88 -9.72 14.04 1.91
N ASP A 89 -8.79 13.90 0.95
CA ASP A 89 -8.33 12.59 0.51
C ASP A 89 -7.60 11.85 1.64
N ARG A 90 -6.76 12.56 2.39
CA ARG A 90 -6.03 11.99 3.52
C ARG A 90 -6.99 11.53 4.61
N VAL A 91 -7.95 12.36 4.98
CA VAL A 91 -8.95 12.03 5.98
C VAL A 91 -9.75 10.81 5.55
N TRP A 92 -10.17 10.76 4.29
CA TRP A 92 -10.94 9.64 3.76
C TRP A 92 -10.13 8.35 3.79
N GLY A 93 -8.85 8.40 3.37
CA GLY A 93 -7.96 7.23 3.39
C GLY A 93 -7.78 6.67 4.79
N MET A 94 -7.54 7.53 5.77
CA MET A 94 -7.38 7.10 7.15
C MET A 94 -8.66 6.48 7.70
N ARG A 95 -9.83 6.99 7.31
CA ARG A 95 -11.12 6.41 7.67
C ARG A 95 -11.34 5.02 7.09
N GLN A 96 -10.74 4.72 5.93
CA GLN A 96 -10.81 3.38 5.35
C GLN A 96 -9.91 2.38 6.07
N GLY A 97 -9.06 2.84 6.97
CA GLY A 97 -8.19 1.99 7.77
C GLY A 97 -6.71 2.10 7.44
N ALA A 98 -6.31 3.01 6.54
CA ALA A 98 -4.90 3.23 6.26
C ALA A 98 -4.17 3.74 7.50
N LYS A 99 -2.91 3.36 7.64
CA LYS A 99 -2.06 3.80 8.76
C LYS A 99 -1.24 5.03 8.41
N ALA A 100 -1.02 5.27 7.12
CA ALA A 100 -0.28 6.42 6.65
C ALA A 100 -0.68 6.77 5.21
N TYR A 101 -0.31 7.97 4.78
CA TYR A 101 -0.68 8.51 3.48
C TYR A 101 0.53 9.27 2.91
N LEU A 102 0.99 8.87 1.75
CA LEU A 102 2.08 9.55 1.03
C LEU A 102 1.58 10.05 -0.31
N THR A 103 1.99 11.28 -0.66
CA THR A 103 1.67 11.87 -1.96
C THR A 103 2.82 11.64 -2.94
N LYS A 104 2.50 11.26 -4.17
CA LYS A 104 3.49 11.14 -5.24
C LYS A 104 3.87 12.53 -5.75
N PRO A 105 5.11 12.77 -6.22
CA PRO A 105 6.20 11.78 -6.32
C PRO A 105 6.70 11.37 -4.93
N VAL A 106 7.01 10.07 -4.80
CA VAL A 106 7.37 9.50 -3.51
C VAL A 106 8.73 10.02 -3.06
N ASN A 107 8.80 10.59 -1.87
CA ASN A 107 10.05 10.86 -1.19
C ASN A 107 10.56 9.53 -0.62
N GLU A 108 11.70 9.06 -1.11
CA GLU A 108 12.24 7.76 -0.72
C GLU A 108 12.49 7.67 0.78
N GLY A 109 13.07 8.73 1.36
CA GLY A 109 13.33 8.78 2.80
C GLY A 109 12.07 8.70 3.64
N ALA A 110 11.00 9.40 3.22
CA ALA A 110 9.71 9.37 3.91
C ALA A 110 9.10 7.97 3.86
N LEU A 111 9.15 7.31 2.69
CA LEU A 111 8.64 5.95 2.54
C LEU A 111 9.42 4.97 3.41
N ILE A 112 10.74 5.04 3.39
CA ILE A 112 11.61 4.18 4.20
C ILE A 112 11.28 4.32 5.68
N LYS A 113 11.11 5.56 6.14
CA LYS A 113 10.77 5.82 7.54
C LYS A 113 9.45 5.16 7.94
N LEU A 114 8.41 5.31 7.11
CA LEU A 114 7.10 4.71 7.37
C LEU A 114 7.15 3.19 7.34
N VAL A 115 7.87 2.62 6.38
CA VAL A 115 8.03 1.16 6.29
C VAL A 115 8.66 0.63 7.58
N LYS A 116 9.73 1.28 8.06
CA LYS A 116 10.39 0.86 9.30
C LYS A 116 9.49 1.01 10.53
N GLU A 117 8.68 2.07 10.58
CA GLU A 117 7.78 2.31 11.71
C GLU A 117 6.62 1.30 11.75
N LEU A 118 6.10 0.90 10.60
CA LEU A 118 4.88 0.10 10.51
C LEU A 118 5.13 -1.40 10.40
N LEU A 119 6.33 -1.83 10.01
CA LEU A 119 6.65 -3.24 10.01
C LEU A 119 6.78 -3.75 11.46
N PRO A 120 6.29 -4.96 11.73
CA PRO A 120 6.50 -5.57 13.05
C PRO A 120 8.00 -5.74 13.33
N ALA A 121 8.36 -5.57 14.58
CA ALA A 121 9.75 -5.65 15.03
C ALA A 121 10.33 -7.06 14.84
#